data_053f7c5c7ecbd16f06f950a2ee2819f5
#
_entry.id   053f7c5c7ecbd16f06f950a2ee2819f5
#
_cell.length_a   1.000
_cell.length_b   1.000
_cell.length_c   1.000
_cell.angle_alpha   90.00
_cell.angle_beta   90.00
_cell.angle_gamma   90.00
#
_symmetry.space_group_name_H-M   'P 1'
#
loop_
_entity.id
_entity.type
_entity.pdbx_description
1 polymer ?
#
loop_
_entity_poly.entity_id
_entity_poly.type
_entity_poly.pdbx_seq_one_letter_code
_entity_poly.pdbx_strand_id
1 'polypeptide(L)'
;MGWLQKRVQTTEATGFYTVGQNKNILLVGLGNPGKEYDLTRHNVGFQCLDYFVDKTDEMDGWIDKKDLKCLMSSGRAGENRVIAIKPTTFMNLSGEAVQATAAFYKIPTANILVIHDELDIDFGQIRTRVGGSSTHNGIKSVTQHLGENYGRVRIGVGPKKPTKMDGADFVLQKFSTEEQAQLPNLYKEVNAILTEYLYGGQLPHETRSFLV
;
A
#
# COMPACT_ATOMS: atom_id res chain seq x y z
N MET A 1 -59.42 -29.31 31.98
CA MET A 1 -58.76 -29.52 30.67
C MET A 1 -58.06 -28.23 30.30
N GLY A 2 -56.76 -28.16 30.56
CA GLY A 2 -55.95 -26.98 30.30
C GLY A 2 -55.25 -27.08 28.94
N TRP A 3 -55.44 -26.13 28.10
CA TRP A 3 -54.73 -26.01 26.83
C TRP A 3 -53.45 -25.19 27.04
N LEU A 4 -52.31 -25.86 26.96
CA LEU A 4 -51.00 -25.27 26.94
C LEU A 4 -50.70 -24.74 25.51
N GLN A 5 -50.76 -23.45 25.33
CA GLN A 5 -50.26 -22.79 24.11
C GLN A 5 -48.71 -22.78 24.19
N LYS A 6 -48.08 -23.52 23.30
CA LYS A 6 -46.63 -23.41 23.05
C LYS A 6 -46.36 -22.07 22.38
N ARG A 7 -45.68 -21.16 23.08
CA ARG A 7 -45.08 -19.97 22.49
C ARG A 7 -43.96 -20.41 21.56
N VAL A 8 -44.11 -20.13 20.27
CA VAL A 8 -43.03 -20.21 19.29
C VAL A 8 -42.11 -19.02 19.56
N GLN A 9 -40.86 -19.29 20.02
CA GLN A 9 -39.82 -18.26 20.06
C GLN A 9 -39.29 -18.08 18.64
N THR A 10 -39.69 -16.97 18.01
CA THR A 10 -38.99 -16.46 16.83
C THR A 10 -37.65 -15.88 17.28
N THR A 11 -36.54 -16.58 16.99
CA THR A 11 -35.22 -16.02 17.05
C THR A 11 -35.10 -14.99 15.93
N GLU A 12 -35.30 -13.71 16.26
CA GLU A 12 -34.86 -12.62 15.38
C GLU A 12 -33.33 -12.70 15.27
N ALA A 13 -32.86 -13.08 14.10
CA ALA A 13 -31.45 -12.92 13.74
C ALA A 13 -31.18 -11.42 13.65
N THR A 14 -30.72 -10.82 14.75
CA THR A 14 -30.13 -9.49 14.75
C THR A 14 -28.86 -9.59 13.91
N GLY A 15 -28.98 -9.27 12.64
CA GLY A 15 -27.83 -8.98 11.79
C GLY A 15 -27.09 -7.78 12.41
N PHE A 16 -25.96 -8.06 13.06
CA PHE A 16 -25.05 -7.00 13.45
C PHE A 16 -24.47 -6.41 12.17
N TYR A 17 -25.11 -5.37 11.66
CA TYR A 17 -24.45 -4.43 10.77
C TYR A 17 -23.37 -3.75 11.61
N THR A 18 -22.14 -4.20 11.51
CA THR A 18 -21.00 -3.43 11.97
C THR A 18 -20.96 -2.17 11.11
N VAL A 19 -21.53 -1.10 11.64
CA VAL A 19 -21.35 0.25 11.08
C VAL A 19 -19.83 0.45 11.06
N GLY A 20 -19.25 0.59 9.86
CA GLY A 20 -17.83 0.69 9.64
C GLY A 20 -17.26 1.79 10.54
N GLN A 21 -16.34 1.43 11.43
CA GLN A 21 -15.66 2.45 12.24
C GLN A 21 -14.86 3.31 11.27
N ASN A 22 -15.12 4.64 11.26
CA ASN A 22 -14.31 5.62 10.54
C ASN A 22 -12.83 5.43 10.90
N LYS A 23 -12.06 4.78 10.04
CA LYS A 23 -10.65 4.51 10.28
C LYS A 23 -9.79 5.57 9.58
N ASN A 24 -8.71 5.97 10.24
CA ASN A 24 -7.61 6.61 9.53
C ASN A 24 -6.73 5.51 8.94
N ILE A 25 -6.51 5.56 7.62
CA ILE A 25 -5.67 4.61 6.87
C ILE A 25 -4.52 5.38 6.24
N LEU A 26 -3.30 4.84 6.37
CA LEU A 26 -2.11 5.40 5.77
C LEU A 26 -1.64 4.51 4.60
N LEU A 27 -1.63 5.06 3.41
CA LEU A 27 -1.03 4.47 2.22
C LEU A 27 0.36 5.08 2.02
N VAL A 28 1.37 4.24 1.89
CA VAL A 28 2.77 4.65 1.73
C VAL A 28 3.31 4.10 0.42
N GLY A 29 3.61 4.96 -0.54
CA GLY A 29 4.44 4.58 -1.68
C GLY A 29 5.91 4.74 -1.29
N LEU A 30 6.74 3.72 -1.52
CA LEU A 30 8.19 3.85 -1.34
C LEU A 30 8.87 4.28 -2.63
N GLY A 31 9.91 5.09 -2.49
CA GLY A 31 10.74 5.62 -3.58
C GLY A 31 11.82 6.56 -3.04
N ASN A 32 12.73 6.98 -3.90
CA ASN A 32 13.73 8.01 -3.63
C ASN A 32 13.27 9.36 -4.21
N PRO A 33 13.51 10.48 -3.51
CA PRO A 33 13.26 11.81 -4.05
C PRO A 33 14.31 12.18 -5.10
N GLY A 34 13.90 12.96 -6.10
CA GLY A 34 14.78 13.48 -7.16
C GLY A 34 14.41 12.96 -8.54
N LYS A 35 14.55 13.83 -9.56
CA LYS A 35 14.17 13.51 -10.94
C LYS A 35 14.96 12.36 -11.56
N GLU A 36 16.18 12.11 -11.08
CA GLU A 36 17.03 11.02 -11.50
C GLU A 36 16.44 9.64 -11.16
N TYR A 37 15.58 9.57 -10.13
CA TYR A 37 14.90 8.34 -9.70
C TYR A 37 13.51 8.17 -10.33
N ASP A 38 13.02 9.17 -11.05
CA ASP A 38 11.72 9.07 -11.71
C ASP A 38 11.72 7.87 -12.67
N LEU A 39 10.64 7.09 -12.64
CA LEU A 39 10.44 5.89 -13.45
C LEU A 39 11.46 4.76 -13.23
N THR A 40 12.27 4.81 -12.16
CA THR A 40 13.06 3.65 -11.76
C THR A 40 12.18 2.57 -11.15
N ARG A 41 12.65 1.31 -11.12
CA ARG A 41 11.95 0.20 -10.46
C ARG A 41 11.73 0.49 -8.98
N HIS A 42 12.72 1.11 -8.32
CA HIS A 42 12.67 1.45 -6.91
C HIS A 42 11.60 2.51 -6.57
N ASN A 43 11.17 3.30 -7.55
CA ASN A 43 10.11 4.30 -7.39
C ASN A 43 8.73 3.80 -7.81
N VAL A 44 8.56 2.51 -8.08
CA VAL A 44 7.25 1.97 -8.49
C VAL A 44 6.16 2.20 -7.44
N GLY A 45 6.52 2.22 -6.15
CA GLY A 45 5.60 2.57 -5.07
C GLY A 45 5.05 3.99 -5.21
N PHE A 46 5.91 4.97 -5.55
CA PHE A 46 5.48 6.34 -5.82
C PHE A 46 4.54 6.41 -7.03
N GLN A 47 4.91 5.74 -8.13
CA GLN A 47 4.15 5.74 -9.37
C GLN A 47 2.74 5.15 -9.18
N CYS A 48 2.62 4.04 -8.46
CA CYS A 48 1.32 3.44 -8.14
C CYS A 48 0.46 4.35 -7.28
N LEU A 49 1.06 5.03 -6.31
CA LEU A 49 0.32 5.92 -5.43
C LEU A 49 -0.07 7.22 -6.13
N ASP A 50 0.76 7.72 -7.06
CA ASP A 50 0.39 8.84 -7.94
C ASP A 50 -0.84 8.49 -8.78
N TYR A 51 -0.86 7.29 -9.37
CA TYR A 51 -2.02 6.81 -10.13
C TYR A 51 -3.28 6.68 -9.26
N PHE A 52 -3.16 6.13 -8.04
CA PHE A 52 -4.29 6.03 -7.10
C PHE A 52 -4.87 7.40 -6.78
N VAL A 53 -4.04 8.38 -6.43
CA VAL A 53 -4.48 9.75 -6.09
C VAL A 53 -5.14 10.43 -7.30
N ASP A 54 -4.59 10.25 -8.51
CA ASP A 54 -5.16 10.82 -9.75
C ASP A 54 -6.53 10.21 -10.12
N LYS A 55 -6.77 8.94 -9.77
CA LYS A 55 -8.00 8.21 -10.12
C LYS A 55 -9.06 8.21 -9.02
N THR A 56 -8.79 8.80 -7.87
CA THR A 56 -9.72 8.85 -6.75
C THR A 56 -10.19 10.29 -6.54
N ASP A 57 -11.40 10.60 -6.98
CA ASP A 57 -11.97 11.96 -7.00
C ASP A 57 -11.98 12.63 -5.61
N GLU A 58 -12.10 11.84 -4.54
CA GLU A 58 -12.11 12.35 -3.18
C GLU A 58 -10.72 12.59 -2.57
N MET A 59 -9.64 12.38 -3.33
CA MET A 59 -8.28 12.67 -2.88
C MET A 59 -7.84 14.07 -3.32
N ASP A 60 -7.25 14.80 -2.38
CA ASP A 60 -6.62 16.10 -2.66
C ASP A 60 -5.34 15.93 -3.50
N GLY A 61 -4.87 16.99 -4.12
CA GLY A 61 -3.54 17.03 -4.75
C GLY A 61 -2.39 16.88 -3.74
N TRP A 62 -1.20 16.56 -4.23
CA TRP A 62 0.00 16.43 -3.40
C TRP A 62 0.45 17.76 -2.81
N ILE A 63 0.72 17.78 -1.50
CA ILE A 63 1.28 18.91 -0.76
C ILE A 63 2.57 18.50 -0.04
N ASP A 64 3.56 19.39 0.00
CA ASP A 64 4.81 19.15 0.75
C ASP A 64 4.58 19.36 2.25
N LYS A 65 4.78 18.31 3.03
CA LYS A 65 4.72 18.29 4.49
C LYS A 65 6.13 18.12 5.07
N LYS A 66 6.91 19.18 5.06
CA LYS A 66 8.33 19.17 5.51
C LYS A 66 8.49 18.62 6.92
N ASP A 67 7.59 18.98 7.84
CA ASP A 67 7.63 18.50 9.23
C ASP A 67 7.38 16.99 9.35
N LEU A 68 6.69 16.39 8.38
CA LEU A 68 6.46 14.95 8.28
C LEU A 68 7.40 14.27 7.27
N LYS A 69 8.30 15.02 6.63
CA LYS A 69 9.29 14.52 5.65
C LYS A 69 8.65 13.77 4.47
N CYS A 70 7.51 14.26 3.97
CA CYS A 70 6.79 13.59 2.88
C CYS A 70 6.00 14.57 2.00
N LEU A 71 5.76 14.17 0.75
CA LEU A 71 4.62 14.65 -0.02
C LEU A 71 3.38 13.89 0.47
N MET A 72 2.29 14.60 0.69
CA MET A 72 1.06 14.05 1.25
C MET A 72 -0.13 14.44 0.41
N SER A 73 -1.03 13.49 0.20
CA SER A 73 -2.39 13.69 -0.27
C SER A 73 -3.34 13.15 0.80
N SER A 74 -4.51 13.77 0.95
CA SER A 74 -5.52 13.28 1.90
C SER A 74 -6.90 13.30 1.26
N GLY A 75 -7.76 12.41 1.73
CA GLY A 75 -9.11 12.32 1.21
C GLY A 75 -9.95 11.30 1.97
N ARG A 76 -10.97 10.78 1.28
CA ARG A 76 -11.88 9.77 1.83
C ARG A 76 -12.06 8.61 0.84
N ALA A 77 -12.30 7.42 1.39
CA ALA A 77 -12.77 6.28 0.64
C ALA A 77 -13.89 5.63 1.47
N GLY A 78 -15.12 5.85 1.04
CA GLY A 78 -16.30 5.56 1.86
C GLY A 78 -16.26 6.33 3.18
N GLU A 79 -16.37 5.63 4.30
CA GLU A 79 -16.30 6.22 5.66
C GLU A 79 -14.87 6.42 6.16
N ASN A 80 -13.87 5.82 5.51
CA ASN A 80 -12.48 5.89 5.96
C ASN A 80 -11.83 7.21 5.53
N ARG A 81 -11.03 7.81 6.42
CA ARG A 81 -10.08 8.86 6.05
C ARG A 81 -8.82 8.22 5.51
N VAL A 82 -8.43 8.59 4.32
CA VAL A 82 -7.22 8.10 3.65
C VAL A 82 -6.17 9.18 3.65
N ILE A 83 -4.96 8.81 4.06
CA ILE A 83 -3.76 9.65 3.97
C ILE A 83 -2.76 8.87 3.11
N ALA A 84 -2.34 9.45 2.01
CA ALA A 84 -1.35 8.89 1.11
C ALA A 84 -0.05 9.69 1.24
N ILE A 85 1.09 9.03 1.40
CA ILE A 85 2.38 9.70 1.49
C ILE A 85 3.45 9.10 0.57
N LYS A 86 4.28 9.98 0.05
CA LYS A 86 5.56 9.66 -0.60
C LYS A 86 6.66 10.28 0.25
N PRO A 87 7.51 9.49 0.97
CA PRO A 87 8.62 10.01 1.76
C PRO A 87 9.54 10.90 0.90
N THR A 88 9.98 12.03 1.44
CA THR A 88 10.99 12.90 0.81
C THR A 88 12.39 12.63 1.35
N THR A 89 12.53 11.58 2.17
CA THR A 89 13.80 10.99 2.58
C THR A 89 14.28 9.99 1.54
N PHE A 90 15.58 9.63 1.56
CA PHE A 90 16.04 8.47 0.79
C PHE A 90 15.46 7.18 1.34
N MET A 91 15.44 6.14 0.49
CA MET A 91 14.78 4.85 0.75
C MET A 91 15.10 4.26 2.13
N ASN A 92 16.36 4.25 2.53
CA ASN A 92 16.83 3.70 3.83
C ASN A 92 16.37 4.50 5.05
N LEU A 93 15.78 5.68 4.88
CA LEU A 93 15.23 6.54 5.92
C LEU A 93 13.70 6.70 5.83
N SER A 94 13.03 5.94 4.95
CA SER A 94 11.58 6.05 4.73
C SER A 94 10.76 5.87 6.02
N GLY A 95 11.25 5.05 6.96
CA GLY A 95 10.58 4.81 8.24
C GLY A 95 10.37 6.08 9.08
N GLU A 96 11.25 7.08 8.96
CA GLU A 96 11.11 8.34 9.66
C GLU A 96 9.84 9.09 9.25
N ALA A 97 9.58 9.21 7.93
CA ALA A 97 8.39 9.87 7.41
C ALA A 97 7.11 9.08 7.76
N VAL A 98 7.17 7.75 7.66
CA VAL A 98 6.03 6.90 7.98
C VAL A 98 5.66 6.99 9.46
N GLN A 99 6.65 6.91 10.36
CA GLN A 99 6.44 7.05 11.79
C GLN A 99 5.91 8.43 12.16
N ALA A 100 6.51 9.50 11.63
CA ALA A 100 6.07 10.87 11.90
C ALA A 100 4.61 11.08 11.49
N THR A 101 4.23 10.59 10.30
CA THR A 101 2.86 10.71 9.80
C THR A 101 1.88 9.86 10.61
N ALA A 102 2.24 8.60 10.91
CA ALA A 102 1.40 7.71 11.71
C ALA A 102 1.14 8.27 13.11
N ALA A 103 2.17 8.83 13.76
CA ALA A 103 2.06 9.47 15.07
C ALA A 103 1.19 10.72 15.02
N PHE A 104 1.40 11.62 14.03
CA PHE A 104 0.65 12.86 13.90
C PHE A 104 -0.86 12.62 13.71
N TYR A 105 -1.22 11.67 12.84
CA TYR A 105 -2.62 11.33 12.56
C TYR A 105 -3.18 10.22 13.45
N LYS A 106 -2.40 9.75 14.43
CA LYS A 106 -2.78 8.66 15.36
C LYS A 106 -3.26 7.41 14.64
N ILE A 107 -2.51 6.99 13.62
CA ILE A 107 -2.84 5.83 12.79
C ILE A 107 -2.17 4.58 13.40
N PRO A 108 -2.96 3.56 13.78
CA PRO A 108 -2.40 2.29 14.23
C PRO A 108 -1.59 1.61 13.10
N THR A 109 -0.52 0.91 13.45
CA THR A 109 0.34 0.20 12.48
C THR A 109 -0.44 -0.77 11.60
N ALA A 110 -1.46 -1.43 12.14
CA ALA A 110 -2.34 -2.32 11.39
C ALA A 110 -3.17 -1.62 10.28
N ASN A 111 -3.29 -0.29 10.32
CA ASN A 111 -3.97 0.52 9.30
C ASN A 111 -2.99 1.17 8.32
N ILE A 112 -1.75 0.71 8.28
CA ILE A 112 -0.71 1.19 7.35
C ILE A 112 -0.54 0.15 6.24
N LEU A 113 -0.53 0.61 4.99
CA LEU A 113 -0.26 -0.22 3.81
C LEU A 113 0.89 0.39 3.02
N VAL A 114 1.97 -0.39 2.84
CA VAL A 114 3.19 0.05 2.15
C VAL A 114 3.27 -0.61 0.78
N ILE A 115 3.45 0.19 -0.27
CA ILE A 115 3.60 -0.22 -1.67
C ILE A 115 5.08 -0.08 -2.03
N HIS A 116 5.71 -1.17 -2.49
CA HIS A 116 7.13 -1.19 -2.81
C HIS A 116 7.51 -2.24 -3.87
N ASP A 117 8.67 -2.07 -4.48
CA ASP A 117 9.29 -3.06 -5.36
C ASP A 117 9.78 -4.29 -4.59
N GLU A 118 9.81 -5.46 -5.24
CA GLU A 118 10.31 -6.70 -4.67
C GLU A 118 11.08 -7.51 -5.72
N LEU A 119 12.37 -7.70 -5.46
CA LEU A 119 13.28 -8.43 -6.37
C LEU A 119 13.01 -9.93 -6.42
N ASP A 120 12.49 -10.50 -5.34
CA ASP A 120 12.22 -11.94 -5.23
C ASP A 120 10.87 -12.34 -5.85
N ILE A 121 10.20 -11.39 -6.48
CA ILE A 121 8.96 -11.60 -7.22
C ILE A 121 9.19 -11.21 -8.68
N ASP A 122 8.79 -12.08 -9.60
CA ASP A 122 8.93 -11.82 -11.04
C ASP A 122 8.06 -10.63 -11.45
N PHE A 123 8.57 -9.84 -12.41
CA PHE A 123 7.79 -8.82 -13.08
C PHE A 123 6.53 -9.45 -13.69
N GLY A 124 5.41 -8.77 -13.51
CA GLY A 124 4.11 -9.32 -13.88
C GLY A 124 3.28 -9.80 -12.70
N GLN A 125 3.86 -9.92 -11.50
CA GLN A 125 3.17 -10.37 -10.30
C GLN A 125 3.15 -9.27 -9.21
N ILE A 126 2.05 -9.25 -8.45
CA ILE A 126 1.89 -8.48 -7.23
C ILE A 126 1.53 -9.46 -6.12
N ARG A 127 2.18 -9.34 -4.97
CA ARG A 127 1.86 -10.16 -3.79
C ARG A 127 1.53 -9.27 -2.61
N THR A 128 0.45 -9.60 -1.91
CA THR A 128 0.02 -8.89 -0.71
C THR A 128 0.25 -9.74 0.53
N ARG A 129 0.62 -9.11 1.64
CA ARG A 129 0.75 -9.77 2.95
C ARG A 129 0.81 -8.75 4.08
N VAL A 130 0.63 -9.22 5.30
CA VAL A 130 0.96 -8.48 6.52
C VAL A 130 2.29 -8.99 7.07
N GLY A 131 3.18 -8.07 7.47
CA GLY A 131 4.43 -8.39 8.14
C GLY A 131 5.46 -9.16 7.29
N GLY A 132 6.38 -9.80 8.00
CA GLY A 132 7.43 -10.65 7.46
C GLY A 132 8.75 -9.93 7.16
N SER A 133 9.84 -10.70 7.08
CA SER A 133 11.18 -10.20 6.75
C SER A 133 11.27 -9.64 5.33
N SER A 134 12.24 -8.76 5.09
CA SER A 134 12.56 -8.24 3.77
C SER A 134 14.02 -7.80 3.69
N THR A 135 14.62 -7.93 2.50
CA THR A 135 15.94 -7.37 2.18
C THR A 135 15.84 -5.93 1.71
N HIS A 136 14.65 -5.45 1.34
CA HIS A 136 14.39 -4.10 0.82
C HIS A 136 14.67 -3.02 1.89
N ASN A 137 15.56 -2.07 1.59
CA ASN A 137 16.05 -1.08 2.56
C ASN A 137 14.94 -0.19 3.13
N GLY A 138 13.96 0.20 2.32
CA GLY A 138 12.81 0.97 2.78
C GLY A 138 11.94 0.19 3.76
N ILE A 139 11.70 -1.09 3.50
CA ILE A 139 10.96 -1.99 4.40
C ILE A 139 11.71 -2.20 5.71
N LYS A 140 13.04 -2.39 5.66
CA LYS A 140 13.86 -2.46 6.88
C LYS A 140 13.69 -1.19 7.73
N SER A 141 13.77 -0.02 7.08
CA SER A 141 13.57 1.27 7.76
C SER A 141 12.18 1.39 8.39
N VAL A 142 11.11 1.09 7.65
CA VAL A 142 9.75 1.13 8.18
C VAL A 142 9.57 0.17 9.35
N THR A 143 10.06 -1.08 9.20
CA THR A 143 9.98 -2.11 10.26
C THR A 143 10.75 -1.70 11.53
N GLN A 144 11.91 -1.08 11.37
CA GLN A 144 12.69 -0.58 12.52
C GLN A 144 11.94 0.46 13.34
N HIS A 145 11.10 1.30 12.70
CA HIS A 145 10.37 2.38 13.35
C HIS A 145 9.00 1.96 13.89
N LEU A 146 8.34 1.00 13.25
CA LEU A 146 6.92 0.68 13.51
C LEU A 146 6.68 -0.79 13.92
N GLY A 147 7.70 -1.65 13.88
CA GLY A 147 7.51 -3.09 13.96
C GLY A 147 6.95 -3.67 12.66
N GLU A 148 6.51 -4.92 12.69
CA GLU A 148 6.14 -5.69 11.46
C GLU A 148 4.64 -5.71 11.15
N ASN A 149 3.77 -5.24 12.03
CA ASN A 149 2.31 -5.41 11.92
C ASN A 149 1.67 -4.36 10.98
N TYR A 150 2.14 -4.30 9.73
CA TYR A 150 1.55 -3.46 8.68
C TYR A 150 1.41 -4.24 7.37
N GLY A 151 0.46 -3.80 6.54
CA GLY A 151 0.20 -4.41 5.23
C GLY A 151 1.26 -4.02 4.19
N ARG A 152 1.53 -4.90 3.24
CA ARG A 152 2.46 -4.69 2.13
C ARG A 152 1.85 -5.10 0.80
N VAL A 153 1.97 -4.23 -0.21
CA VAL A 153 1.75 -4.53 -1.63
C VAL A 153 3.15 -4.63 -2.26
N ARG A 154 3.56 -5.84 -2.59
CA ARG A 154 4.89 -6.18 -3.09
C ARG A 154 4.83 -6.34 -4.59
N ILE A 155 5.39 -5.40 -5.32
CA ILE A 155 5.38 -5.36 -6.79
C ILE A 155 6.62 -6.07 -7.32
N GLY A 156 6.42 -7.15 -8.07
CA GLY A 156 7.51 -7.88 -8.68
C GLY A 156 8.25 -7.06 -9.73
N VAL A 157 9.56 -6.96 -9.56
CA VAL A 157 10.48 -6.31 -10.52
C VAL A 157 11.58 -7.25 -11.00
N GLY A 158 11.60 -8.48 -10.49
CA GLY A 158 12.52 -9.53 -10.87
C GLY A 158 12.13 -10.25 -12.17
N PRO A 159 12.95 -11.25 -12.57
CA PRO A 159 14.26 -11.52 -12.04
C PRO A 159 15.29 -10.48 -12.49
N LYS A 160 16.30 -10.23 -11.65
CA LYS A 160 17.40 -9.33 -11.96
C LYS A 160 18.17 -9.78 -13.21
N LYS A 161 18.27 -8.91 -14.20
CA LYS A 161 19.03 -9.16 -15.44
C LYS A 161 19.96 -7.97 -15.73
N PRO A 162 21.26 -8.24 -16.00
CA PRO A 162 21.94 -9.54 -15.90
C PRO A 162 22.05 -10.03 -14.45
N THR A 163 22.10 -11.34 -14.25
CA THR A 163 22.11 -11.97 -12.91
C THR A 163 23.29 -11.58 -12.03
N LYS A 164 24.40 -11.16 -12.66
CA LYS A 164 25.62 -10.70 -11.96
C LYS A 164 25.52 -9.25 -11.45
N MET A 165 24.52 -8.47 -11.90
CA MET A 165 24.33 -7.10 -11.44
C MET A 165 23.96 -7.08 -9.94
N ASP A 166 24.43 -6.08 -9.21
CA ASP A 166 23.95 -5.87 -7.84
C ASP A 166 22.45 -5.55 -7.82
N GLY A 167 21.75 -6.01 -6.79
CA GLY A 167 20.30 -5.77 -6.66
C GLY A 167 19.97 -4.28 -6.48
N ALA A 168 20.82 -3.56 -5.76
CA ALA A 168 20.66 -2.12 -5.57
C ALA A 168 20.80 -1.35 -6.90
N ASP A 169 21.79 -1.72 -7.73
CA ASP A 169 21.96 -1.11 -9.05
C ASP A 169 20.79 -1.44 -9.98
N PHE A 170 20.25 -2.67 -9.91
CA PHE A 170 19.13 -3.08 -10.75
C PHE A 170 17.84 -2.30 -10.46
N VAL A 171 17.50 -2.12 -9.19
CA VAL A 171 16.25 -1.39 -8.84
C VAL A 171 16.34 0.10 -9.13
N LEU A 172 17.54 0.67 -9.21
CA LEU A 172 17.77 2.05 -9.63
C LEU A 172 17.72 2.24 -11.14
N GLN A 173 17.62 1.17 -11.94
CA GLN A 173 17.38 1.27 -13.37
C GLN A 173 15.90 1.50 -13.68
N LYS A 174 15.65 2.17 -14.80
CA LYS A 174 14.30 2.29 -15.37
C LYS A 174 13.84 0.93 -15.87
N PHE A 175 12.54 0.72 -15.92
CA PHE A 175 11.93 -0.41 -16.59
C PHE A 175 12.34 -0.46 -18.07
N SER A 176 12.48 -1.66 -18.64
CA SER A 176 12.70 -1.81 -20.10
C SER A 176 11.50 -1.27 -20.89
N THR A 177 11.65 -1.09 -22.18
CA THR A 177 10.55 -0.63 -23.04
C THR A 177 9.35 -1.58 -22.98
N GLU A 178 9.60 -2.90 -22.96
CA GLU A 178 8.57 -3.93 -22.83
C GLU A 178 7.88 -3.90 -21.48
N GLU A 179 8.65 -3.73 -20.40
CA GLU A 179 8.11 -3.57 -19.04
C GLU A 179 7.30 -2.27 -18.91
N GLN A 180 7.79 -1.17 -19.49
CA GLN A 180 7.07 0.12 -19.46
C GLN A 180 5.70 0.03 -20.14
N ALA A 181 5.56 -0.76 -21.21
CA ALA A 181 4.28 -0.96 -21.88
C ALA A 181 3.23 -1.64 -20.96
N GLN A 182 3.67 -2.37 -19.93
CA GLN A 182 2.79 -3.04 -18.96
C GLN A 182 2.48 -2.19 -17.70
N LEU A 183 3.21 -1.11 -17.45
CA LEU A 183 2.99 -0.29 -16.25
C LEU A 183 1.55 0.24 -16.09
N PRO A 184 0.82 0.62 -17.17
CA PRO A 184 -0.58 1.00 -17.00
C PRO A 184 -1.47 -0.10 -16.41
N ASN A 185 -1.19 -1.38 -16.74
CA ASN A 185 -1.92 -2.52 -16.19
C ASN A 185 -1.52 -2.75 -14.72
N LEU A 186 -0.23 -2.63 -14.39
CA LEU A 186 0.25 -2.66 -13.02
C LEU A 186 -0.46 -1.61 -12.15
N TYR A 187 -0.52 -0.34 -12.61
CA TYR A 187 -1.15 0.73 -11.82
C TYR A 187 -2.64 0.47 -11.60
N LYS A 188 -3.36 -0.04 -12.60
CA LYS A 188 -4.77 -0.42 -12.48
C LYS A 188 -4.96 -1.53 -11.45
N GLU A 189 -4.11 -2.56 -11.49
CA GLU A 189 -4.21 -3.69 -10.56
C GLU A 189 -3.88 -3.30 -9.12
N VAL A 190 -2.82 -2.48 -8.91
CA VAL A 190 -2.53 -1.94 -7.58
C VAL A 190 -3.67 -1.06 -7.09
N ASN A 191 -4.25 -0.21 -7.96
CA ASN A 191 -5.40 0.61 -7.61
C ASN A 191 -6.61 -0.24 -7.18
N ALA A 192 -6.88 -1.37 -7.86
CA ALA A 192 -7.93 -2.30 -7.46
C ALA A 192 -7.66 -2.89 -6.06
N ILE A 193 -6.42 -3.34 -5.77
CA ILE A 193 -6.02 -3.85 -4.45
C ILE A 193 -6.23 -2.77 -3.37
N LEU A 194 -5.81 -1.53 -3.63
CA LEU A 194 -5.99 -0.43 -2.68
C LEU A 194 -7.47 -0.14 -2.41
N THR A 195 -8.29 -0.11 -3.46
CA THR A 195 -9.74 0.10 -3.36
C THR A 195 -10.40 -1.02 -2.56
N GLU A 196 -10.10 -2.28 -2.86
CA GLU A 196 -10.63 -3.43 -2.11
C GLU A 196 -10.24 -3.38 -0.64
N TYR A 197 -8.98 -3.03 -0.33
CA TYR A 197 -8.52 -2.87 1.06
C TYR A 197 -9.26 -1.74 1.78
N LEU A 198 -9.46 -0.59 1.12
CA LEU A 198 -10.11 0.58 1.72
C LEU A 198 -11.58 0.34 2.02
N TYR A 199 -12.29 -0.39 1.17
CA TYR A 199 -13.71 -0.72 1.34
C TYR A 199 -13.95 -2.04 2.07
N GLY A 200 -13.09 -3.04 1.89
CA GLY A 200 -13.20 -4.36 2.51
C GLY A 200 -12.59 -4.46 3.91
N GLY A 201 -11.71 -3.52 4.27
CA GLY A 201 -11.09 -3.43 5.61
C GLY A 201 -10.05 -4.50 5.93
N GLN A 202 -9.75 -5.40 5.00
CA GLN A 202 -8.74 -6.46 5.16
C GLN A 202 -7.86 -6.54 3.92
N LEU A 203 -6.56 -6.75 4.13
CA LEU A 203 -5.62 -7.03 3.05
C LEU A 203 -5.56 -8.55 2.85
N PRO A 204 -6.00 -9.09 1.70
CA PRO A 204 -5.87 -10.51 1.45
C PRO A 204 -4.40 -10.93 1.34
N HIS A 205 -4.09 -12.18 1.66
CA HIS A 205 -2.77 -12.77 1.39
C HIS A 205 -2.83 -13.52 0.06
N GLU A 206 -2.52 -12.84 -1.03
CA GLU A 206 -2.73 -13.34 -2.38
C GLU A 206 -1.61 -12.96 -3.35
N THR A 207 -1.63 -13.57 -4.53
CA THR A 207 -0.81 -13.21 -5.68
C THR A 207 -1.74 -12.87 -6.85
N ARG A 208 -1.52 -11.72 -7.49
CA ARG A 208 -2.21 -11.28 -8.70
C ARG A 208 -1.23 -11.11 -9.85
N SER A 209 -1.72 -11.26 -11.08
CA SER A 209 -0.97 -10.94 -12.31
C SER A 209 -1.54 -9.68 -12.93
N PHE A 210 -0.66 -8.83 -13.46
CA PHE A 210 -1.05 -7.66 -14.24
C PHE A 210 -0.62 -7.76 -15.72
N LEU A 211 0.03 -8.86 -16.09
CA LEU A 211 0.34 -9.13 -17.50
C LEU A 211 -0.91 -9.62 -18.22
N VAL A 212 -1.15 -9.05 -19.39
CA VAL A 212 -2.24 -9.40 -20.31
C VAL A 212 -1.65 -10.07 -21.54
#